data_be9e7d428eb227517b008c3f6d543ed4
#
_entry.id   be9e7d428eb227517b008c3f6d543ed4
#
_cell.length_a   1.000
_cell.length_b   1.000
_cell.length_c   1.000
_cell.angle_alpha   90.00
_cell.angle_beta   90.00
_cell.angle_gamma   90.00
#
_symmetry.space_group_name_H-M   'P 1'
#
loop_
_entity.id
_entity.type
_entity.pdbx_description
1 polymer ?
#
loop_
_entity_poly.entity_id
_entity_poly.type
_entity_poly.pdbx_seq_one_letter_code
_entity_poly.pdbx_strand_id
1 'polypeptide(L)'
;MRIRGVVRTGELLEDPRDPNQVEMALRLQGVGPDQPRLIVVPFALLLADPTLDPDAVGGRRFEAEVSQADDGRWLVAEIALAARVLREKE
;
A
#
# COMPACT_ATOMS: atom_id res chain seq x y z
N MET A 1 -3.32 5.90 -12.45
CA MET A 1 -4.30 4.80 -12.47
C MET A 1 -4.89 4.63 -11.10
N ARG A 2 -6.19 4.52 -11.03
CA ARG A 2 -6.87 4.28 -9.76
C ARG A 2 -7.18 2.80 -9.62
N ILE A 3 -6.80 2.24 -8.49
CA ILE A 3 -7.02 0.82 -8.24
C ILE A 3 -7.69 0.65 -6.88
N ARG A 4 -8.36 -0.48 -6.71
CA ARG A 4 -8.94 -0.85 -5.42
C ARG A 4 -8.93 -2.36 -5.28
N GLY A 5 -8.95 -2.79 -4.04
CA GLY A 5 -8.93 -4.20 -3.70
C GLY A 5 -8.74 -4.37 -2.22
N VAL A 6 -8.02 -5.42 -1.83
CA VAL A 6 -7.73 -5.73 -0.45
C VAL A 6 -6.22 -5.85 -0.28
N VAL A 7 -5.69 -5.27 0.78
CA VAL A 7 -4.28 -5.43 1.11
C VAL A 7 -4.10 -6.80 1.73
N ARG A 8 -3.21 -7.59 1.16
CA ARG A 8 -2.89 -8.91 1.70
C ARG A 8 -1.85 -8.80 2.79
N THR A 9 -0.73 -8.14 2.49
CA THR A 9 0.35 -7.93 3.46
C THR A 9 1.03 -6.59 3.19
N GLY A 10 1.68 -6.05 4.21
CA GLY A 10 2.54 -4.88 4.09
C GLY A 10 3.91 -5.18 4.67
N GLU A 11 4.94 -4.62 4.07
CA GLU A 11 6.32 -4.84 4.50
C GLU A 11 7.12 -3.55 4.32
N LEU A 12 7.89 -3.18 5.34
CA LEU A 12 8.78 -2.03 5.24
C LEU A 12 10.07 -2.43 4.57
N LEU A 13 10.49 -1.61 3.60
CA LEU A 13 11.73 -1.83 2.86
C LEU A 13 12.56 -0.56 2.94
N GLU A 14 13.89 -0.71 2.96
CA GLU A 14 14.78 0.44 2.88
C GLU A 14 14.75 1.01 1.47
N ASP A 15 14.74 2.35 1.39
CA ASP A 15 14.87 3.02 0.10
C ASP A 15 16.30 2.79 -0.39
N PRO A 16 16.49 2.22 -1.59
CA PRO A 16 17.84 1.97 -2.11
C PRO A 16 18.68 3.24 -2.30
N ARG A 17 18.03 4.40 -2.38
CA ARG A 17 18.72 5.67 -2.57
C ARG A 17 19.07 6.35 -1.26
N ASP A 18 18.37 6.03 -0.19
CA ASP A 18 18.55 6.68 1.10
C ASP A 18 18.19 5.70 2.21
N PRO A 19 19.19 5.10 2.86
CA PRO A 19 18.93 4.11 3.90
C PRO A 19 18.25 4.67 5.15
N ASN A 20 18.14 6.00 5.26
CA ASN A 20 17.40 6.62 6.36
C ASN A 20 15.91 6.73 6.09
N GLN A 21 15.48 6.39 4.89
CA GLN A 21 14.07 6.40 4.52
C GLN A 21 13.60 4.98 4.25
N VAL A 22 12.34 4.73 4.55
CA VAL A 22 11.73 3.43 4.27
C VAL A 22 10.56 3.62 3.34
N GLU A 23 10.26 2.57 2.59
CA GLU A 23 9.06 2.49 1.78
C GLU A 23 8.23 1.32 2.30
N MET A 24 6.95 1.29 2.00
CA MET A 24 6.14 0.15 2.36
C MET A 24 5.62 -0.53 1.11
N ALA A 25 5.98 -1.78 0.93
CA ALA A 25 5.45 -2.60 -0.16
C ALA A 25 4.14 -3.23 0.30
N LEU A 26 3.11 -3.07 -0.52
CA LEU A 26 1.80 -3.67 -0.25
C LEU A 26 1.53 -4.74 -1.30
N ARG A 27 1.32 -5.95 -0.84
CA ARG A 27 0.84 -7.04 -1.71
C ARG A 27 -0.65 -7.02 -1.69
N LEU A 28 -1.26 -7.11 -2.88
CA LEU A 28 -2.67 -6.86 -3.07
C LEU A 28 -3.38 -8.11 -3.57
N GLN A 29 -4.69 -8.17 -3.31
CA GLN A 29 -5.57 -9.18 -3.88
C GLN A 29 -6.90 -8.51 -4.21
N GLY A 30 -7.68 -9.15 -5.09
CA GLY A 30 -8.96 -8.60 -5.49
C GLY A 30 -8.86 -7.41 -6.43
N VAL A 31 -7.67 -7.17 -7.00
CA VAL A 31 -7.48 -6.12 -8.01
C VAL A 31 -7.81 -6.68 -9.38
N GLY A 32 -8.04 -5.77 -10.35
CA GLY A 32 -8.34 -6.17 -11.70
C GLY A 32 -7.16 -6.86 -12.39
N PRO A 33 -7.42 -7.62 -13.47
CA PRO A 33 -6.36 -8.39 -14.14
C PRO A 33 -5.27 -7.53 -14.74
N ASP A 34 -5.56 -6.27 -15.08
CA ASP A 34 -4.59 -5.35 -15.65
C ASP A 34 -3.97 -4.44 -14.61
N GLN A 35 -4.26 -4.67 -13.34
CA GLN A 35 -3.80 -3.81 -12.25
C GLN A 35 -2.63 -4.46 -11.51
N PRO A 36 -1.73 -3.64 -10.96
CA PRO A 36 -0.60 -4.20 -10.23
C PRO A 36 -1.04 -4.93 -8.97
N ARG A 37 -0.30 -5.96 -8.60
CA ARG A 37 -0.54 -6.71 -7.36
C ARG A 37 0.46 -6.35 -6.28
N LEU A 38 1.41 -5.50 -6.61
CA LEU A 38 2.40 -4.99 -5.67
C LEU A 38 2.55 -3.51 -5.92
N ILE A 39 2.33 -2.72 -4.89
CA ILE A 39 2.51 -1.27 -4.96
C ILE A 39 3.41 -0.83 -3.82
N VAL A 40 4.05 0.33 -3.99
CA VAL A 40 5.00 0.85 -3.03
C VAL A 40 4.52 2.20 -2.53
N VAL A 41 4.40 2.33 -1.22
CA VAL A 41 4.03 3.57 -0.56
C VAL A 41 5.31 4.32 -0.21
N PRO A 42 5.53 5.52 -0.78
CA PRO A 42 6.75 6.26 -0.50
C PRO A 42 6.78 6.80 0.92
N PHE A 43 8.00 7.12 1.39
CA PHE A 43 8.22 7.55 2.75
C PHE A 43 7.38 8.78 3.14
N ALA A 44 7.21 9.71 2.20
CA ALA A 44 6.44 10.93 2.48
C ALA A 44 5.00 10.62 2.88
N LEU A 45 4.38 9.62 2.25
CA LEU A 45 3.02 9.22 2.62
C LEU A 45 3.01 8.49 3.96
N LEU A 46 4.04 7.72 4.26
CA LEU A 46 4.13 7.03 5.54
C LEU A 46 4.22 8.04 6.69
N LEU A 47 4.96 9.13 6.48
CA LEU A 47 5.06 10.19 7.48
C LEU A 47 3.73 10.92 7.68
N ALA A 48 2.98 11.09 6.60
CA ALA A 48 1.74 11.86 6.63
C ALA A 48 0.56 11.06 7.19
N ASP A 49 0.63 9.74 7.17
CA ASP A 49 -0.50 8.88 7.53
C ASP A 49 -0.06 7.78 8.49
N PRO A 50 -0.25 7.99 9.80
CA PRO A 50 0.16 6.99 10.80
C PRO A 50 -0.65 5.71 10.77
N THR A 51 -1.77 5.67 10.01
CA THR A 51 -2.54 4.43 9.88
C THR A 51 -1.88 3.45 8.91
N LEU A 52 -0.87 3.89 8.16
CA LEU A 52 -0.11 3.02 7.26
C LEU A 52 0.95 2.28 8.05
N ASP A 53 0.53 1.19 8.68
CA ASP A 53 1.36 0.36 9.54
C ASP A 53 1.41 -1.03 8.92
N PRO A 54 2.59 -1.58 8.62
CA PRO A 54 2.69 -2.88 7.97
C PRO A 54 2.02 -4.00 8.76
N ASP A 55 1.92 -3.87 10.07
CA ASP A 55 1.27 -4.87 10.90
C ASP A 55 -0.25 -4.71 10.96
N ALA A 56 -0.76 -3.57 10.48
CA ALA A 56 -2.19 -3.25 10.61
C ALA A 56 -2.92 -3.18 9.27
N VAL A 57 -2.22 -3.18 8.14
CA VAL A 57 -2.86 -2.97 6.84
C VAL A 57 -3.45 -4.25 6.25
N GLY A 58 -2.99 -5.42 6.67
CA GLY A 58 -3.44 -6.68 6.09
C GLY A 58 -4.93 -6.89 6.30
N GLY A 59 -5.62 -7.35 5.26
CA GLY A 59 -7.05 -7.62 5.30
C GLY A 59 -7.94 -6.41 5.14
N ARG A 60 -7.39 -5.22 4.92
CA ARG A 60 -8.18 -4.01 4.77
C ARG A 60 -8.44 -3.72 3.30
N ARG A 61 -9.63 -3.25 3.01
CA ARG A 61 -9.94 -2.75 1.67
C ARG A 61 -9.24 -1.42 1.47
N PHE A 62 -8.84 -1.18 0.24
CA PHE A 62 -8.15 0.06 -0.09
C PHE A 62 -8.61 0.60 -1.44
N GLU A 63 -8.35 1.87 -1.63
CA GLU A 63 -8.44 2.53 -2.92
C GLU A 63 -7.22 3.44 -3.03
N ALA A 64 -6.54 3.40 -4.18
CA ALA A 64 -5.29 4.12 -4.32
C ALA A 64 -5.12 4.68 -5.73
N GLU A 65 -4.44 5.80 -5.80
CA GLU A 65 -3.95 6.35 -7.06
C GLU A 65 -2.49 5.97 -7.19
N VAL A 66 -2.13 5.25 -8.28
CA VAL A 66 -0.77 4.75 -8.48
C VAL A 66 -0.27 5.13 -9.87
N SER A 67 1.04 5.24 -10.00
CA SER A 67 1.69 5.46 -11.27
C SER A 67 2.94 4.62 -11.34
N GLN A 68 3.33 4.24 -12.57
CA GLN A 68 4.51 3.41 -12.76
C GLN A 68 5.74 4.30 -12.87
N ALA A 69 6.75 4.01 -12.09
CA ALA A 69 8.04 4.68 -12.14
C ALA A 69 8.88 4.14 -13.29
N ASP A 70 9.96 4.85 -13.61
CA ASP A 70 10.86 4.47 -14.70
C ASP A 70 11.47 3.09 -14.52
N ASP A 71 11.63 2.65 -13.26
CA ASP A 71 12.17 1.33 -12.94
C ASP A 71 11.11 0.22 -12.93
N GLY A 72 9.87 0.56 -13.29
CA GLY A 72 8.78 -0.40 -13.35
C GLY A 72 7.98 -0.56 -12.08
N ARG A 73 8.41 0.04 -10.97
CA ARG A 73 7.67 -0.06 -9.72
C ARG A 73 6.41 0.79 -9.78
N TRP A 74 5.37 0.34 -9.10
CA TRP A 74 4.11 1.08 -9.00
C TRP A 74 4.11 1.86 -7.70
N LEU A 75 4.15 3.18 -7.81
CA LEU A 75 4.23 4.08 -6.66
C LEU A 75 2.87 4.67 -6.34
N VAL A 76 2.56 4.74 -5.05
CA VAL A 76 1.30 5.28 -4.56
C VAL A 76 1.41 6.78 -4.42
N ALA A 77 0.48 7.51 -5.05
CA ALA A 77 0.34 8.95 -4.86
C ALA A 77 -0.66 9.28 -3.76
N GLU A 78 -1.73 8.48 -3.68
CA GLU A 78 -2.75 8.61 -2.64
C GLU A 78 -3.24 7.23 -2.29
N ILE A 79 -3.59 7.02 -1.03
CA ILE A 79 -4.21 5.76 -0.62
C ILE A 79 -5.21 6.04 0.52
N ALA A 80 -6.34 5.36 0.44
CA ALA A 80 -7.33 5.36 1.50
C ALA A 80 -7.60 3.92 1.88
N LEU A 81 -7.49 3.62 3.17
CA LEU A 81 -7.77 2.31 3.72
C LEU A 81 -9.09 2.36 4.45
N ALA A 82 -9.95 1.41 4.15
CA ALA A 82 -11.19 1.27 4.91
C ALA A 82 -10.88 0.78 6.31
N ALA A 83 -11.71 1.17 7.25
CA ALA A 83 -11.58 0.67 8.61
C ALA A 83 -11.74 -0.85 8.59
N ARG A 84 -10.94 -1.56 9.39
CA ARG A 84 -11.09 -2.99 9.51
C ARG A 84 -12.42 -3.31 10.14
N VAL A 85 -13.19 -4.17 9.51
CA VAL A 85 -14.45 -4.63 10.07
C VAL A 85 -14.13 -5.71 11.10
N LEU A 86 -14.45 -5.45 12.37
CA LEU A 86 -14.30 -6.44 13.43
C LEU A 86 -15.58 -7.24 13.50
N ARG A 87 -15.42 -8.53 13.44
CA ARG A 87 -16.58 -9.39 13.55
C ARG A 87 -16.81 -9.72 14.96
N GLU A 88 -17.34 -9.44 15.20
CA GLU A 88 -17.44 -9.69 16.20
C GLU A 88 -17.96 -10.55 16.69
N LYS A 89 -17.55 -10.36 16.23
CA LYS A 89 -17.92 -10.82 16.49
C LYS A 89 -18.22 -11.36 16.75
N GLU A 90 -18.23 -11.32 16.71
CA GLU A 90 -18.44 -11.52 16.54
C GLU A 90 -18.48 -12.00 16.83
#